data_3e206b3da80bde0d4d7a77aa4c5b7dc1
#
_entry.id   3e206b3da80bde0d4d7a77aa4c5b7dc1
#
_cell.length_a   1.000
_cell.length_b   1.000
_cell.length_c   1.000
_cell.angle_alpha   90.00
_cell.angle_beta   90.00
_cell.angle_gamma   90.00
#
_symmetry.space_group_name_H-M   'P 1'
#
loop_
_entity.id
_entity.type
_entity.pdbx_description
1 polymer ?
#
loop_
_entity_poly.entity_id
_entity_poly.type
_entity_poly.pdbx_seq_one_letter_code
_entity_poly.pdbx_strand_id
1 'polypeptide(L)'
;GAHERVGNYSGVTVDAKTGHASFEGYDFNIVDLPGTYSLSAYSPEELYVRKEIIEHTPDVVINVIDASNIERNLYLTTQLIDMHLRMVCALNMFDETEKRGDNVDYAKLGELFGVPMIPTTFTTGRGVELLFHIIINMYEGLDFLDDKGNLDPEVAEGIRQWHEQYRKSEKEDAEHVE
;
A
#
# COMPACT_ATOMS: atom_id res chain seq x y z
N GLY A 1 5.23 12.63 -17.80
CA GLY A 1 3.90 13.16 -18.05
C GLY A 1 2.84 12.16 -17.65
N ALA A 2 1.81 12.60 -16.94
CA ALA A 2 0.70 11.73 -16.57
C ALA A 2 -0.25 11.57 -17.77
N HIS A 3 -0.62 10.33 -18.07
CA HIS A 3 -1.67 10.02 -19.05
C HIS A 3 -2.93 9.61 -18.30
N GLU A 4 -4.06 10.22 -18.66
CA GLU A 4 -5.36 9.89 -18.09
C GLU A 4 -6.07 8.85 -18.98
N ARG A 5 -6.60 7.80 -18.37
CA ARG A 5 -7.54 6.87 -19.02
C ARG A 5 -8.93 7.17 -18.51
N VAL A 6 -9.84 7.48 -19.41
CA VAL A 6 -11.22 7.86 -19.08
C VAL A 6 -12.15 6.70 -19.36
N GLY A 7 -12.88 6.26 -18.33
CA GLY A 7 -13.97 5.30 -18.45
C GLY A 7 -15.32 5.98 -18.24
N ASN A 8 -16.26 5.83 -19.18
CA ASN A 8 -17.61 6.33 -19.04
C ASN A 8 -18.55 5.22 -18.55
N TYR A 9 -19.08 5.36 -17.32
CA TYR A 9 -20.07 4.49 -16.77
C TYR A 9 -21.34 5.27 -16.40
N SER A 10 -22.46 4.97 -17.07
CA SER A 10 -23.78 5.53 -16.73
C SER A 10 -23.81 7.05 -16.54
N GLY A 11 -23.07 7.81 -17.36
CA GLY A 11 -23.03 9.28 -17.29
C GLY A 11 -22.07 9.86 -16.23
N VAL A 12 -21.31 9.02 -15.51
CA VAL A 12 -20.26 9.44 -14.59
C VAL A 12 -18.90 9.16 -15.23
N THR A 13 -18.04 10.17 -15.29
CA THR A 13 -16.66 10.02 -15.77
C THR A 13 -15.78 9.59 -14.60
N VAL A 14 -15.18 8.40 -14.70
CA VAL A 14 -14.22 7.89 -13.71
C VAL A 14 -12.87 7.79 -14.38
N ASP A 15 -11.85 8.41 -13.81
CA ASP A 15 -10.53 8.55 -14.41
C ASP A 15 -9.50 7.76 -13.61
N ALA A 16 -8.67 6.96 -14.31
CA ALA A 16 -7.41 6.49 -13.78
C ALA A 16 -6.28 7.41 -14.26
N LYS A 17 -5.37 7.75 -13.35
CA LYS A 17 -4.16 8.51 -13.65
C LYS A 17 -2.97 7.57 -13.75
N THR A 18 -2.16 7.71 -14.77
CA THR A 18 -0.94 6.92 -14.93
C THR A 18 0.29 7.79 -14.69
N GLY A 19 1.24 7.26 -13.93
CA GLY A 19 2.53 7.87 -13.68
C GLY A 19 3.66 6.87 -13.93
N HIS A 20 4.87 7.38 -14.04
CA HIS A 20 6.09 6.58 -14.18
C HIS A 20 7.08 6.95 -13.11
N ALA A 21 7.73 5.95 -12.52
CA ALA A 21 8.81 6.11 -11.59
C ALA A 21 9.91 5.09 -11.91
N SER A 22 11.16 5.43 -11.60
CA SER A 22 12.29 4.51 -11.70
C SER A 22 12.97 4.39 -10.35
N PHE A 23 13.28 3.18 -9.93
CA PHE A 23 13.94 2.90 -8.66
C PHE A 23 14.78 1.64 -8.79
N GLU A 24 16.06 1.70 -8.41
CA GLU A 24 17.02 0.57 -8.44
C GLU A 24 17.07 -0.20 -9.77
N GLY A 25 16.97 0.51 -10.90
CA GLY A 25 17.04 -0.10 -12.23
C GLY A 25 15.71 -0.68 -12.73
N TYR A 26 14.62 -0.56 -11.96
CA TYR A 26 13.27 -0.92 -12.38
C TYR A 26 12.48 0.30 -12.78
N ASP A 27 11.69 0.16 -13.83
CA ASP A 27 10.73 1.16 -14.29
C ASP A 27 9.31 0.75 -13.87
N PHE A 28 8.64 1.63 -13.14
CA PHE A 28 7.29 1.42 -12.64
C PHE A 28 6.28 2.18 -13.47
N ASN A 29 5.27 1.48 -13.95
CA ASN A 29 4.07 2.08 -14.52
C ASN A 29 2.99 2.07 -13.43
N ILE A 30 2.76 3.21 -12.81
CA ILE A 30 1.86 3.36 -11.67
C ILE A 30 0.51 3.82 -12.19
N VAL A 31 -0.54 3.08 -11.85
CA VAL A 31 -1.93 3.43 -12.16
C VAL A 31 -2.64 3.80 -10.88
N ASP A 32 -3.00 5.08 -10.74
CA ASP A 32 -3.78 5.58 -9.62
C ASP A 32 -5.26 5.42 -9.92
N LEU A 33 -5.95 4.63 -9.11
CA LEU A 33 -7.36 4.34 -9.25
C LEU A 33 -8.20 5.17 -8.29
N PRO A 34 -9.48 5.43 -8.61
CA PRO A 34 -10.39 6.11 -7.71
C PRO A 34 -10.43 5.48 -6.33
N GLY A 35 -10.51 6.30 -5.29
CA GLY A 35 -10.65 5.82 -3.92
C GLY A 35 -11.97 5.10 -3.72
N THR A 36 -11.89 3.89 -3.17
CA THR A 36 -13.07 3.08 -2.83
C THR A 36 -12.86 2.34 -1.52
N TYR A 37 -13.95 1.93 -0.89
CA TYR A 37 -13.94 1.14 0.34
C TYR A 37 -14.41 -0.30 0.14
N SER A 38 -14.84 -0.63 -1.07
CA SER A 38 -15.23 -1.98 -1.46
C SER A 38 -15.10 -2.21 -2.97
N LEU A 39 -15.17 -3.47 -3.39
CA LEU A 39 -15.22 -3.90 -4.79
C LEU A 39 -16.57 -4.58 -5.11
N SER A 40 -17.59 -4.27 -4.34
CA SER A 40 -18.92 -4.89 -4.46
C SER A 40 -19.69 -4.44 -5.71
N ALA A 41 -19.17 -3.47 -6.44
CA ALA A 41 -19.73 -2.92 -7.68
C ALA A 41 -21.09 -2.21 -7.50
N TYR A 42 -21.32 -1.62 -6.33
CA TYR A 42 -22.52 -0.80 -6.06
C TYR A 42 -22.38 0.64 -6.55
N SER A 43 -21.15 1.15 -6.68
CA SER A 43 -20.87 2.47 -7.25
C SER A 43 -20.12 2.36 -8.58
N PRO A 44 -20.18 3.40 -9.45
CA PRO A 44 -19.40 3.45 -10.68
C PRO A 44 -17.88 3.34 -10.41
N GLU A 45 -17.40 3.94 -9.32
CA GLU A 45 -16.00 3.89 -8.92
C GLU A 45 -15.58 2.47 -8.53
N GLU A 46 -16.35 1.77 -7.73
CA GLU A 46 -16.10 0.38 -7.35
C GLU A 46 -16.06 -0.54 -8.56
N LEU A 47 -17.04 -0.38 -9.47
CA LEU A 47 -17.10 -1.14 -10.71
C LEU A 47 -15.87 -0.88 -11.58
N TYR A 48 -15.46 0.38 -11.70
CA TYR A 48 -14.30 0.78 -12.48
C TYR A 48 -13.01 0.17 -11.91
N VAL A 49 -12.76 0.32 -10.61
CA VAL A 49 -11.58 -0.23 -9.93
C VAL A 49 -11.50 -1.74 -10.11
N ARG A 50 -12.61 -2.44 -9.87
CA ARG A 50 -12.68 -3.88 -10.04
C ARG A 50 -12.35 -4.32 -11.47
N LYS A 51 -12.91 -3.61 -12.45
CA LYS A 51 -12.71 -3.89 -13.87
C LYS A 51 -11.25 -3.65 -14.28
N GLU A 52 -10.64 -2.53 -13.87
CA GLU A 52 -9.24 -2.23 -14.14
C GLU A 52 -8.31 -3.31 -13.60
N ILE A 53 -8.53 -3.77 -12.38
CA ILE A 53 -7.73 -4.84 -11.78
C ILE A 53 -7.86 -6.15 -12.58
N ILE A 54 -9.08 -6.52 -12.98
CA ILE A 54 -9.34 -7.79 -13.68
C ILE A 54 -8.81 -7.75 -15.13
N GLU A 55 -9.04 -6.64 -15.84
CA GLU A 55 -8.70 -6.55 -17.26
C GLU A 55 -7.21 -6.30 -17.51
N HIS A 56 -6.54 -5.58 -16.61
CA HIS A 56 -5.14 -5.19 -16.78
C HIS A 56 -4.16 -5.96 -15.90
N THR A 57 -4.66 -6.79 -14.99
CA THR A 57 -3.89 -7.69 -14.10
C THR A 57 -2.55 -7.08 -13.68
N PRO A 58 -2.53 -6.20 -12.67
CA PRO A 58 -1.30 -5.54 -12.23
C PRO A 58 -0.30 -6.57 -11.67
N ASP A 59 0.99 -6.30 -11.81
CA ASP A 59 2.04 -7.14 -11.21
C ASP A 59 1.97 -7.13 -9.68
N VAL A 60 1.71 -5.95 -9.10
CA VAL A 60 1.52 -5.74 -7.65
C VAL A 60 0.46 -4.67 -7.42
N VAL A 61 -0.40 -4.90 -6.45
CA VAL A 61 -1.38 -3.91 -5.96
C VAL A 61 -0.84 -3.24 -4.71
N ILE A 62 -0.84 -1.92 -4.69
CA ILE A 62 -0.60 -1.13 -3.49
C ILE A 62 -1.95 -0.70 -2.93
N ASN A 63 -2.35 -1.25 -1.79
CA ASN A 63 -3.53 -0.83 -1.07
C ASN A 63 -3.16 0.27 -0.08
N VAL A 64 -3.53 1.51 -0.39
CA VAL A 64 -3.24 2.67 0.47
C VAL A 64 -4.35 2.79 1.52
N ILE A 65 -3.97 2.61 2.78
CA ILE A 65 -4.86 2.63 3.94
C ILE A 65 -4.56 3.88 4.76
N ASP A 66 -5.59 4.61 5.15
CA ASP A 66 -5.48 5.65 6.16
C ASP A 66 -5.22 5.02 7.54
N ALA A 67 -3.99 5.15 8.05
CA ALA A 67 -3.60 4.57 9.32
C ALA A 67 -4.38 5.13 10.52
N SER A 68 -4.94 6.33 10.38
CA SER A 68 -5.77 6.95 11.43
C SER A 68 -7.21 6.39 11.47
N ASN A 69 -7.61 5.61 10.45
CA ASN A 69 -8.94 5.02 10.31
C ASN A 69 -8.89 3.66 9.60
N ILE A 70 -8.09 2.75 10.16
CA ILE A 70 -7.81 1.43 9.55
C ILE A 70 -9.10 0.63 9.34
N GLU A 71 -10.01 0.61 10.31
CA GLU A 71 -11.22 -0.21 10.26
C GLU A 71 -12.05 0.01 8.99
N ARG A 72 -12.13 1.25 8.53
CA ARG A 72 -12.87 1.62 7.32
C ARG A 72 -12.30 0.97 6.05
N ASN A 73 -11.01 0.66 6.06
CA ASN A 73 -10.29 0.13 4.89
C ASN A 73 -10.15 -1.40 4.91
N LEU A 74 -10.46 -2.06 6.02
CA LEU A 74 -10.24 -3.51 6.16
C LEU A 74 -11.12 -4.33 5.25
N TYR A 75 -12.35 -3.87 4.96
CA TYR A 75 -13.26 -4.60 4.07
C TYR A 75 -12.71 -4.67 2.64
N LEU A 76 -12.24 -3.56 2.09
CA LEU A 76 -11.55 -3.55 0.79
C LEU A 76 -10.32 -4.45 0.81
N THR A 77 -9.53 -4.40 1.89
CA THR A 77 -8.34 -5.23 2.06
C THR A 77 -8.67 -6.72 1.93
N THR A 78 -9.72 -7.19 2.61
CA THR A 78 -10.14 -8.61 2.51
C THR A 78 -10.60 -8.97 1.10
N GLN A 79 -11.34 -8.09 0.42
CA GLN A 79 -11.76 -8.33 -0.95
C GLN A 79 -10.59 -8.42 -1.94
N LEU A 80 -9.56 -7.60 -1.76
CA LEU A 80 -8.33 -7.66 -2.57
C LEU A 80 -7.55 -8.94 -2.32
N ILE A 81 -7.48 -9.42 -1.06
CA ILE A 81 -6.88 -10.70 -0.69
C ILE A 81 -7.60 -11.85 -1.40
N ASP A 82 -8.93 -11.84 -1.38
CA ASP A 82 -9.77 -12.86 -2.04
C ASP A 82 -9.57 -12.93 -3.56
N MET A 83 -9.06 -11.86 -4.17
CA MET A 83 -8.69 -11.86 -5.58
C MET A 83 -7.34 -12.53 -5.87
N HIS A 84 -6.61 -13.00 -4.84
CA HIS A 84 -5.29 -13.65 -4.94
C HIS A 84 -4.24 -12.82 -5.69
N LEU A 85 -4.27 -11.51 -5.52
CA LEU A 85 -3.31 -10.58 -6.09
C LEU A 85 -2.08 -10.47 -5.21
N ARG A 86 -0.92 -10.25 -5.84
CA ARG A 86 0.25 -9.79 -5.09
C ARG A 86 -0.05 -8.39 -4.56
N MET A 87 -0.04 -8.22 -3.26
CA MET A 87 -0.47 -6.98 -2.63
C MET A 87 0.45 -6.58 -1.48
N VAL A 88 0.67 -5.30 -1.36
CA VAL A 88 1.28 -4.65 -0.19
C VAL A 88 0.33 -3.56 0.29
N CYS A 89 0.23 -3.38 1.60
CA CYS A 89 -0.54 -2.29 2.20
C CYS A 89 0.40 -1.18 2.66
N ALA A 90 0.13 0.05 2.20
CA ALA A 90 0.77 1.24 2.71
C ALA A 90 -0.15 1.87 3.77
N LEU A 91 0.26 1.82 5.04
CA LEU A 91 -0.44 2.50 6.14
C LEU A 91 -0.02 3.97 6.13
N ASN A 92 -0.71 4.76 5.32
CA ASN A 92 -0.36 6.17 5.11
C ASN A 92 -0.90 7.06 6.23
N MET A 93 -0.37 8.27 6.36
CA MET A 93 -0.63 9.18 7.47
C MET A 93 -0.23 8.59 8.84
N PHE A 94 0.80 7.73 8.84
CA PHE A 94 1.22 7.04 10.05
C PHE A 94 1.73 8.00 11.13
N ASP A 95 2.29 9.14 10.74
CA ASP A 95 2.67 10.22 11.64
C ASP A 95 1.49 10.80 12.44
N GLU A 96 0.29 10.78 11.88
CA GLU A 96 -0.91 11.23 12.60
C GLU A 96 -1.30 10.27 13.73
N THR A 97 -1.16 8.97 13.52
CA THR A 97 -1.38 7.96 14.59
C THR A 97 -0.35 8.09 15.69
N GLU A 98 0.91 8.32 15.34
CA GLU A 98 1.99 8.56 16.31
C GLU A 98 1.76 9.83 17.13
N LYS A 99 1.33 10.94 16.51
CA LYS A 99 1.00 12.19 17.20
C LYS A 99 -0.17 12.04 18.17
N ARG A 100 -1.14 11.17 17.85
CA ARG A 100 -2.28 10.87 18.74
C ARG A 100 -1.89 9.94 19.88
N GLY A 101 -0.74 9.27 19.81
CA GLY A 101 -0.33 8.22 20.74
C GLY A 101 -1.03 6.89 20.50
N ASP A 102 -1.64 6.70 19.33
CA ASP A 102 -2.24 5.44 18.95
C ASP A 102 -1.15 4.40 18.69
N ASN A 103 -1.35 3.20 19.23
CA ASN A 103 -0.42 2.09 19.03
C ASN A 103 -0.97 1.13 17.97
N VAL A 104 -0.57 1.33 16.73
CA VAL A 104 -0.92 0.44 15.62
C VAL A 104 0.17 -0.62 15.45
N ASP A 105 -0.15 -1.86 15.80
CA ASP A 105 0.75 -3.00 15.58
C ASP A 105 0.64 -3.49 14.13
N TYR A 106 1.32 -2.78 13.24
CA TYR A 106 1.31 -3.05 11.80
C TYR A 106 1.96 -4.40 11.46
N ALA A 107 2.94 -4.86 12.23
CA ALA A 107 3.54 -6.18 12.04
C ALA A 107 2.51 -7.27 12.33
N LYS A 108 1.77 -7.14 13.43
CA LYS A 108 0.70 -8.08 13.78
C LYS A 108 -0.46 -8.07 12.79
N LEU A 109 -0.83 -6.90 12.29
CA LEU A 109 -1.82 -6.78 11.22
C LEU A 109 -1.34 -7.50 9.95
N GLY A 110 -0.08 -7.31 9.56
CA GLY A 110 0.52 -8.00 8.43
C GLY A 110 0.49 -9.52 8.58
N GLU A 111 0.86 -10.04 9.75
CA GLU A 111 0.78 -11.47 10.07
C GLU A 111 -0.67 -11.98 9.95
N LEU A 112 -1.65 -11.27 10.49
CA LEU A 112 -3.06 -11.68 10.49
C LEU A 112 -3.67 -11.69 9.08
N PHE A 113 -3.31 -10.74 8.24
CA PHE A 113 -3.84 -10.63 6.88
C PHE A 113 -3.01 -11.37 5.83
N GLY A 114 -1.80 -11.83 6.17
CA GLY A 114 -0.87 -12.43 5.22
C GLY A 114 -0.37 -11.43 4.16
N VAL A 115 -0.24 -10.15 4.51
CA VAL A 115 0.12 -9.06 3.60
C VAL A 115 1.10 -8.12 4.30
N PRO A 116 2.23 -7.75 3.68
CA PRO A 116 3.11 -6.73 4.25
C PRO A 116 2.37 -5.41 4.49
N MET A 117 2.45 -4.90 5.71
CA MET A 117 1.88 -3.62 6.13
C MET A 117 3.02 -2.64 6.41
N ILE A 118 3.13 -1.58 5.63
CA ILE A 118 4.25 -0.64 5.68
C ILE A 118 3.78 0.71 6.20
N PRO A 119 4.29 1.18 7.35
CA PRO A 119 4.02 2.53 7.81
C PRO A 119 4.59 3.55 6.82
N THR A 120 3.75 4.46 6.34
CA THR A 120 4.14 5.48 5.38
C THR A 120 3.62 6.86 5.78
N THR A 121 4.34 7.89 5.34
CA THR A 121 3.87 9.28 5.32
C THR A 121 4.27 9.86 3.98
N PHE A 122 3.38 9.78 2.99
CA PHE A 122 3.71 10.12 1.61
C PHE A 122 4.11 11.58 1.42
N THR A 123 3.62 12.49 2.27
CA THR A 123 3.98 13.91 2.23
C THR A 123 5.44 14.17 2.55
N THR A 124 6.08 13.32 3.36
CA THR A 124 7.50 13.42 3.70
C THR A 124 8.37 12.39 2.96
N GLY A 125 7.75 11.44 2.25
CA GLY A 125 8.45 10.32 1.61
C GLY A 125 8.77 9.17 2.55
N ARG A 126 8.38 9.25 3.83
CA ARG A 126 8.63 8.19 4.82
C ARG A 126 7.99 6.88 4.37
N GLY A 127 8.75 5.79 4.40
CA GLY A 127 8.30 4.45 4.05
C GLY A 127 8.23 4.15 2.55
N VAL A 128 8.39 5.15 1.69
CA VAL A 128 8.27 5.00 0.23
C VAL A 128 9.37 4.11 -0.33
N GLU A 129 10.61 4.30 0.11
CA GLU A 129 11.74 3.48 -0.33
C GLU A 129 11.55 2.01 0.03
N LEU A 130 11.17 1.70 1.29
CA LEU A 130 10.85 0.34 1.71
C LEU A 130 9.69 -0.25 0.90
N LEU A 131 8.66 0.54 0.62
CA LEU A 131 7.53 0.13 -0.20
C LEU A 131 7.99 -0.34 -1.59
N PHE A 132 8.87 0.43 -2.26
CA PHE A 132 9.41 0.06 -3.56
C PHE A 132 10.29 -1.19 -3.49
N HIS A 133 11.13 -1.35 -2.45
CA HIS A 133 11.90 -2.57 -2.24
C HIS A 133 11.01 -3.81 -2.11
N ILE A 134 9.94 -3.73 -1.33
CA ILE A 134 9.00 -4.84 -1.16
C ILE A 134 8.29 -5.16 -2.49
N ILE A 135 7.89 -4.15 -3.26
CA ILE A 135 7.27 -4.35 -4.57
C ILE A 135 8.22 -5.06 -5.54
N ILE A 136 9.49 -4.64 -5.59
CA ILE A 136 10.50 -5.31 -6.42
C ILE A 136 10.66 -6.77 -6.00
N ASN A 137 10.79 -7.03 -4.71
CA ASN A 137 10.92 -8.38 -4.19
C ASN A 137 9.71 -9.26 -4.55
N MET A 138 8.49 -8.72 -4.46
CA MET A 138 7.28 -9.42 -4.91
C MET A 138 7.30 -9.70 -6.41
N TYR A 139 7.73 -8.75 -7.22
CA TYR A 139 7.84 -8.89 -8.66
C TYR A 139 8.86 -9.97 -9.04
N GLU A 140 10.02 -10.00 -8.36
CA GLU A 140 11.06 -11.02 -8.52
C GLU A 140 10.65 -12.41 -8.01
N GLY A 141 9.47 -12.54 -7.42
CA GLY A 141 8.92 -13.81 -6.98
C GLY A 141 9.46 -14.29 -5.64
N LEU A 142 10.01 -13.39 -4.82
CA LEU A 142 10.33 -13.71 -3.43
C LEU A 142 9.04 -14.02 -2.68
N ASP A 143 9.04 -15.11 -1.94
CA ASP A 143 7.90 -15.51 -1.12
C ASP A 143 7.92 -14.73 0.19
N PHE A 144 6.80 -14.09 0.49
CA PHE A 144 6.59 -13.36 1.75
C PHE A 144 5.71 -14.14 2.73
N LEU A 145 5.26 -15.31 2.32
CA LEU A 145 4.36 -16.14 3.10
C LEU A 145 5.06 -17.39 3.59
N ASP A 146 4.69 -17.85 4.77
CA ASP A 146 5.08 -19.15 5.30
C ASP A 146 4.29 -20.29 4.61
N ASP A 147 4.64 -21.54 4.91
CA ASP A 147 3.98 -22.74 4.37
C ASP A 147 2.47 -22.81 4.65
N LYS A 148 1.98 -21.96 5.55
CA LYS A 148 0.56 -21.89 5.94
C LYS A 148 -0.17 -20.72 5.27
N GLY A 149 0.55 -19.89 4.50
CA GLY A 149 0.00 -18.71 3.84
C GLY A 149 -0.11 -17.48 4.75
N ASN A 150 0.57 -17.48 5.90
CA ASN A 150 0.69 -16.28 6.74
C ASN A 150 1.93 -15.48 6.33
N LEU A 151 1.92 -14.17 6.60
CA LEU A 151 3.13 -13.36 6.42
C LEU A 151 4.28 -13.93 7.25
N ASP A 152 5.43 -14.12 6.61
CA ASP A 152 6.63 -14.61 7.27
C ASP A 152 7.02 -13.66 8.41
N PRO A 153 7.18 -14.17 9.65
CA PRO A 153 7.56 -13.35 10.80
C PRO A 153 8.88 -12.58 10.61
N GLU A 154 9.82 -13.11 9.83
CA GLU A 154 11.08 -12.41 9.54
C GLU A 154 10.84 -11.18 8.65
N VAL A 155 9.89 -11.24 7.71
CA VAL A 155 9.49 -10.10 6.90
C VAL A 155 8.81 -9.04 7.77
N ALA A 156 7.88 -9.45 8.63
CA ALA A 156 7.20 -8.52 9.55
C ALA A 156 8.19 -7.82 10.50
N GLU A 157 9.17 -8.58 11.03
CA GLU A 157 10.20 -8.03 11.89
C GLU A 157 11.16 -7.09 11.14
N GLY A 158 11.51 -7.42 9.89
CA GLY A 158 12.32 -6.55 9.03
C GLY A 158 11.65 -5.19 8.80
N ILE A 159 10.35 -5.16 8.54
CA ILE A 159 9.57 -3.92 8.40
C ILE A 159 9.60 -3.11 9.71
N ARG A 160 9.43 -3.78 10.87
CA ARG A 160 9.49 -3.14 12.18
C ARG A 160 10.85 -2.50 12.44
N GLN A 161 11.94 -3.23 12.20
CA GLN A 161 13.31 -2.75 12.40
C GLN A 161 13.61 -1.54 11.51
N TRP A 162 13.21 -1.59 10.24
CA TRP A 162 13.37 -0.47 9.34
C TRP A 162 12.62 0.78 9.84
N HIS A 163 11.38 0.63 10.26
CA HIS A 163 10.58 1.72 10.80
C HIS A 163 11.19 2.34 12.07
N GLU A 164 11.73 1.52 12.96
CA GLU A 164 12.40 1.99 14.18
C GLU A 164 13.69 2.73 13.88
N GLN A 165 14.47 2.25 12.91
CA GLN A 165 15.69 2.95 12.45
C GLN A 165 15.36 4.31 11.86
N TYR A 166 14.33 4.39 11.03
CA TYR A 166 13.88 5.65 10.48
C TYR A 166 13.47 6.66 11.57
N ARG A 167 12.72 6.22 12.57
CA ARG A 167 12.34 7.06 13.71
C ARG A 167 13.52 7.57 14.53
N LYS A 168 14.59 6.81 14.63
CA LYS A 168 15.82 7.24 15.32
C LYS A 168 16.54 8.32 14.53
N SER A 169 16.70 8.14 13.21
CA SER A 169 17.35 9.15 12.36
C SER A 169 16.60 10.48 12.35
N GLU A 170 15.26 10.46 12.28
CA GLU A 170 14.46 11.70 12.36
C GLU A 170 14.67 12.48 13.68
N LYS A 171 14.84 11.78 14.81
CA LYS A 171 15.09 12.42 16.10
C LYS A 171 16.50 13.02 16.17
N GLU A 172 17.49 12.32 15.66
CA GLU A 172 18.89 12.80 15.63
C GLU A 172 19.00 14.03 14.73
N ASP A 173 18.33 14.05 13.57
CA ASP A 173 18.29 15.21 12.69
C ASP A 173 17.60 16.42 13.32
N ALA A 174 16.52 16.20 14.08
CA ALA A 174 15.81 17.26 14.78
C ALA A 174 16.65 17.88 15.93
N GLU A 175 17.46 17.09 16.64
CA GLU A 175 18.34 17.55 17.72
C GLU A 175 19.57 18.31 17.19
N HIS A 176 19.94 18.14 15.92
CA HIS A 176 21.09 18.83 15.30
C HIS A 176 20.73 20.18 14.66
N VAL A 177 19.44 20.54 14.64
CA VAL A 177 18.94 21.81 14.05
C VAL A 177 18.69 22.89 15.12
N GLU A 178 18.79 22.57 16.41
CA GLU A 178 18.78 23.54 17.53
C GLU A 178 20.22 23.99 17.86
#